data_c861ba9d42789dbc5effac26b7a178bb
#
_entry.id   c861ba9d42789dbc5effac26b7a178bb
#
_cell.length_a   1.000
_cell.length_b   1.000
_cell.length_c   1.000
_cell.angle_alpha   90.00
_cell.angle_beta   90.00
_cell.angle_gamma   90.00
#
_symmetry.space_group_name_H-M   'P 1'
#
loop_
_entity.id
_entity.type
_entity.pdbx_description
1 polymer ?
#
loop_
_entity_poly.entity_id
_entity_poly.type
_entity_poly.pdbx_seq_one_letter_code
_entity_poly.pdbx_strand_id
1 'polypeptide(L)'
;MRILVPVDGSIPSRSVLQFVSDRAKQMPVMPVVQLLTVEPPVPSSGIGTMMELEAVRSAFAAEGERVLESLLPIAGGIPLYRAVVYGRPGEEIANASDTFCADLIAMGTHGRRGVSRLFIGSTSHSVLALVERPLLFIKGTQYPEPTENLHITLAVDGSKFGSAAAKFIVRSRDFFGPCPTVDVVSVLPDMERWLTNHSVGFESIVVKTRDRWNEEADALWK
;
A
#
# COMPACT_ATOMS: atom_id res chain seq x y z
N MET A 1 -12.15 7.10 -7.12
CA MET A 1 -11.11 6.46 -6.31
C MET A 1 -10.13 7.51 -5.81
N ARG A 2 -9.69 7.44 -4.55
CA ARG A 2 -8.72 8.34 -3.94
C ARG A 2 -7.49 7.54 -3.54
N ILE A 3 -6.32 7.92 -4.04
CA ILE A 3 -5.07 7.18 -3.84
C ILE A 3 -4.08 8.06 -3.09
N LEU A 4 -3.64 7.64 -1.91
CA LEU A 4 -2.55 8.29 -1.18
C LEU A 4 -1.21 7.66 -1.59
N VAL A 5 -0.27 8.49 -1.99
CA VAL A 5 1.08 8.06 -2.39
C VAL A 5 2.12 8.77 -1.52
N PRO A 6 2.56 8.14 -0.42
CA PRO A 6 3.68 8.64 0.36
C PRO A 6 4.98 8.56 -0.45
N VAL A 7 5.71 9.68 -0.49
CA VAL A 7 6.93 9.82 -1.29
C VAL A 7 8.06 10.46 -0.48
N ASP A 8 9.28 10.00 -0.74
CA ASP A 8 10.51 10.53 -0.12
C ASP A 8 11.57 10.94 -1.16
N GLY A 9 11.19 10.94 -2.44
CA GLY A 9 12.08 11.24 -3.56
C GLY A 9 13.03 10.10 -3.95
N SER A 10 12.95 8.95 -3.28
CA SER A 10 13.73 7.76 -3.62
C SER A 10 13.26 7.13 -4.94
N ILE A 11 14.10 6.28 -5.54
CA ILE A 11 13.73 5.53 -6.76
C ILE A 11 12.48 4.67 -6.53
N PRO A 12 12.32 3.92 -5.41
CA PRO A 12 11.08 3.20 -5.15
C PRO A 12 9.83 4.09 -5.12
N SER A 13 9.89 5.26 -4.49
CA SER A 13 8.74 6.17 -4.44
C SER A 13 8.38 6.73 -5.83
N ARG A 14 9.38 6.97 -6.69
CA ARG A 14 9.19 7.35 -8.10
C ARG A 14 8.50 6.23 -8.89
N SER A 15 8.93 4.98 -8.71
CA SER A 15 8.34 3.80 -9.37
C SER A 15 6.87 3.60 -8.97
N VAL A 16 6.53 3.84 -7.71
CA VAL A 16 5.13 3.79 -7.24
C VAL A 16 4.28 4.84 -7.94
N LEU A 17 4.75 6.09 -7.97
CA LEU A 17 4.01 7.17 -8.64
C LEU A 17 3.84 6.90 -10.12
N GLN A 18 4.88 6.40 -10.79
CA GLN A 18 4.80 6.03 -12.21
C GLN A 18 3.73 4.96 -12.44
N PHE A 19 3.75 3.88 -11.63
CA PHE A 19 2.73 2.83 -11.71
C PHE A 19 1.32 3.41 -11.51
N VAL A 20 1.11 4.19 -10.47
CA VAL A 20 -0.19 4.82 -10.18
C VAL A 20 -0.63 5.74 -11.33
N SER A 21 0.29 6.52 -11.90
CA SER A 21 0.01 7.41 -13.03
C SER A 21 -0.39 6.64 -14.27
N ASP A 22 0.31 5.57 -14.60
CA ASP A 22 0.02 4.74 -15.78
C ASP A 22 -1.33 4.04 -15.62
N ARG A 23 -1.64 3.54 -14.43
CA ARG A 23 -2.98 2.99 -14.13
C ARG A 23 -4.07 4.04 -14.20
N ALA A 24 -3.84 5.22 -13.63
CA ALA A 24 -4.80 6.32 -13.62
C ALA A 24 -5.21 6.75 -15.04
N LYS A 25 -4.26 6.81 -15.98
CA LYS A 25 -4.51 7.16 -17.38
C LYS A 25 -5.34 6.13 -18.14
N GLN A 26 -5.36 4.89 -17.68
CA GLN A 26 -6.13 3.79 -18.28
C GLN A 26 -7.54 3.67 -17.69
N MET A 27 -7.83 4.34 -16.58
CA MET A 27 -9.13 4.29 -15.92
C MET A 27 -10.15 5.17 -16.66
N PRO A 28 -11.42 4.72 -16.81
CA PRO A 28 -12.50 5.54 -17.39
C PRO A 28 -12.73 6.84 -16.63
N VAL A 29 -12.54 6.81 -15.31
CA VAL A 29 -12.58 7.98 -14.43
C VAL A 29 -11.26 8.06 -13.69
N MET A 30 -10.50 9.11 -13.95
CA MET A 30 -9.20 9.31 -13.30
C MET A 30 -9.36 9.37 -11.78
N PRO A 31 -8.53 8.67 -11.02
CA PRO A 31 -8.50 8.78 -9.57
C PRO A 31 -7.96 10.14 -9.16
N VAL A 32 -8.32 10.56 -7.96
CA VAL A 32 -7.68 11.70 -7.30
C VAL A 32 -6.50 11.18 -6.51
N VAL A 33 -5.30 11.70 -6.76
CA VAL A 33 -4.07 11.27 -6.11
C VAL A 33 -3.58 12.35 -5.14
N GLN A 34 -3.16 11.96 -3.96
CA GLN A 34 -2.42 12.83 -3.04
C GLN A 34 -0.99 12.33 -2.88
N LEU A 35 -0.02 13.17 -3.24
CA LEU A 35 1.38 12.97 -2.86
C LEU A 35 1.60 13.53 -1.46
N LEU A 36 2.20 12.74 -0.61
CA LEU A 36 2.50 13.09 0.78
C LEU A 36 3.99 12.93 1.05
N THR A 37 4.66 14.00 1.44
CA THR A 37 6.00 13.94 2.00
C THR A 37 5.93 14.16 3.50
N VAL A 38 6.61 13.31 4.26
CA VAL A 38 6.70 13.44 5.72
C VAL A 38 8.12 13.82 6.08
N GLU A 39 8.27 15.03 6.60
CA GLU A 39 9.53 15.53 7.11
C GLU A 39 9.67 15.23 8.61
N PRO A 40 10.91 15.09 9.13
CA PRO A 40 11.12 14.85 10.54
C PRO A 40 10.42 15.87 11.42
N PRO A 41 10.00 15.49 12.63
CA PRO A 41 9.47 16.45 13.60
C PRO A 41 10.54 17.48 13.92
N VAL A 42 10.15 18.74 13.97
CA VAL A 42 11.08 19.80 14.38
C VAL A 42 11.45 19.61 15.85
N PRO A 43 12.73 19.53 16.19
CA PRO A 43 13.15 19.32 17.57
C PRO A 43 12.61 20.42 18.49
N SER A 44 11.96 20.03 19.57
CA SER A 44 11.47 20.95 20.62
C SER A 44 12.56 21.41 21.58
N SER A 45 13.73 20.75 21.57
CA SER A 45 14.87 21.02 22.43
C SER A 45 16.15 21.20 21.61
N GLY A 46 17.02 22.10 22.03
CA GLY A 46 18.31 22.35 21.35
C GLY A 46 18.27 23.49 20.32
N ILE A 47 17.10 24.11 20.09
CA ILE A 47 16.96 25.31 19.27
C ILE A 47 16.83 26.49 20.25
N GLY A 48 17.79 27.42 20.21
CA GLY A 48 17.92 28.46 21.22
C GLY A 48 16.94 29.62 21.07
N THR A 49 16.43 29.85 19.84
CA THR A 49 15.56 30.99 19.54
C THR A 49 14.39 30.62 18.63
N MET A 50 13.30 31.39 18.71
CA MET A 50 12.15 31.24 17.78
C MET A 50 12.56 31.44 16.33
N MET A 51 13.54 32.29 16.04
CA MET A 51 14.04 32.54 14.69
C MET A 51 14.76 31.30 14.12
N GLU A 52 15.55 30.61 14.94
CA GLU A 52 16.21 29.35 14.53
C GLU A 52 15.19 28.25 14.29
N LEU A 53 14.14 28.18 15.11
CA LEU A 53 13.04 27.22 14.95
C LEU A 53 12.30 27.45 13.62
N GLU A 54 12.00 28.69 13.29
CA GLU A 54 11.37 29.04 12.00
C GLU A 54 12.28 28.76 10.80
N ALA A 55 13.57 29.02 10.92
CA ALA A 55 14.54 28.69 9.88
C ALA A 55 14.59 27.17 9.59
N VAL A 56 14.60 26.35 10.65
CA VAL A 56 14.56 24.87 10.50
C VAL A 56 13.25 24.40 9.86
N ARG A 57 12.10 24.93 10.31
CA ARG A 57 10.80 24.63 9.70
C ARG A 57 10.74 24.99 8.22
N SER A 58 11.23 26.19 7.88
CA SER A 58 11.28 26.66 6.49
C SER A 58 12.19 25.78 5.62
N ALA A 59 13.33 25.33 6.16
CA ALA A 59 14.23 24.43 5.45
C ALA A 59 13.59 23.07 5.18
N PHE A 60 12.90 22.48 6.17
CA PHE A 60 12.17 21.22 5.98
C PHE A 60 11.00 21.36 5.01
N ALA A 61 10.23 22.47 5.09
CA ALA A 61 9.17 22.76 4.14
C ALA A 61 9.72 22.83 2.70
N ALA A 62 10.81 23.56 2.51
CA ALA A 62 11.45 23.71 1.19
C ALA A 62 11.99 22.37 0.66
N GLU A 63 12.50 21.48 1.54
CA GLU A 63 12.94 20.15 1.13
C GLU A 63 11.75 19.29 0.71
N GLY A 64 10.69 19.24 1.51
CA GLY A 64 9.47 18.51 1.20
C GLY A 64 8.86 18.95 -0.13
N GLU A 65 8.72 20.26 -0.35
CA GLU A 65 8.21 20.80 -1.61
C GLU A 65 9.13 20.45 -2.79
N ARG A 66 10.46 20.50 -2.63
CA ARG A 66 11.42 20.11 -3.68
C ARG A 66 11.26 18.63 -4.06
N VAL A 67 11.03 17.75 -3.08
CA VAL A 67 10.71 16.34 -3.35
C VAL A 67 9.44 16.24 -4.18
N LEU A 68 8.37 16.89 -3.78
CA LEU A 68 7.09 16.87 -4.48
C LEU A 68 7.19 17.44 -5.90
N GLU A 69 7.87 18.56 -6.09
CA GLU A 69 8.08 19.18 -7.40
C GLU A 69 8.87 18.26 -8.35
N SER A 70 9.89 17.56 -7.84
CA SER A 70 10.69 16.62 -8.63
C SER A 70 9.88 15.43 -9.20
N LEU A 71 8.69 15.22 -8.69
CA LEU A 71 7.80 14.12 -9.05
C LEU A 71 6.67 14.54 -10.01
N LEU A 72 6.42 15.83 -10.18
CA LEU A 72 5.35 16.31 -11.06
C LEU A 72 5.46 15.82 -12.51
N PRO A 73 6.65 15.74 -13.13
CA PRO A 73 6.77 15.19 -14.48
C PRO A 73 6.29 13.74 -14.59
N ILE A 74 6.49 12.96 -13.54
CA ILE A 74 6.05 11.55 -13.47
C ILE A 74 4.53 11.45 -13.36
N ALA A 75 3.91 12.38 -12.62
CA ALA A 75 2.45 12.42 -12.46
C ALA A 75 1.70 12.60 -13.78
N GLY A 76 2.33 13.25 -14.78
CA GLY A 76 1.83 13.27 -16.16
C GLY A 76 0.43 13.86 -16.34
N GLY A 77 0.04 14.84 -15.52
CA GLY A 77 -1.23 15.55 -15.64
C GLY A 77 -2.45 14.89 -14.98
N ILE A 78 -2.27 13.85 -14.16
CA ILE A 78 -3.38 13.32 -13.35
C ILE A 78 -3.80 14.32 -12.27
N PRO A 79 -5.09 14.32 -11.83
CA PRO A 79 -5.55 15.15 -10.72
C PRO A 79 -4.74 14.86 -9.44
N LEU A 80 -4.02 15.86 -8.95
CA LEU A 80 -3.02 15.70 -7.92
C LEU A 80 -3.14 16.75 -6.80
N TYR A 81 -3.22 16.29 -5.55
CA TYR A 81 -2.98 17.10 -4.36
C TYR A 81 -1.56 16.85 -3.83
N ARG A 82 -0.99 17.86 -3.17
CA ARG A 82 0.33 17.79 -2.56
C ARG A 82 0.24 18.19 -1.11
N ALA A 83 0.96 17.49 -0.24
CA ALA A 83 1.05 17.83 1.16
C ALA A 83 2.44 17.51 1.71
N VAL A 84 2.99 18.45 2.50
CA VAL A 84 4.16 18.24 3.35
C VAL A 84 3.67 18.26 4.79
N VAL A 85 3.95 17.21 5.54
CA VAL A 85 3.60 17.11 6.96
C VAL A 85 4.85 16.81 7.79
N TYR A 86 4.78 17.03 9.10
CA TYR A 86 5.90 16.88 10.01
C TYR A 86 5.57 15.87 11.09
N GLY A 87 6.40 14.86 11.26
CA GLY A 87 6.16 13.86 12.29
C GLY A 87 6.83 12.53 12.02
N ARG A 88 6.27 11.48 12.60
CA ARG A 88 6.69 10.11 12.36
C ARG A 88 6.01 9.57 11.11
N PRO A 89 6.77 9.12 10.10
CA PRO A 89 6.19 8.79 8.79
C PRO A 89 5.00 7.82 8.85
N GLY A 90 5.07 6.76 9.66
CA GLY A 90 3.97 5.80 9.77
C GLY A 90 2.67 6.41 10.31
N GLU A 91 2.78 7.23 11.35
CA GLU A 91 1.65 7.90 11.99
C GLU A 91 1.04 8.96 11.07
N GLU A 92 1.89 9.79 10.44
CA GLU A 92 1.41 10.85 9.55
C GLU A 92 0.78 10.32 8.26
N ILE A 93 1.29 9.20 7.72
CA ILE A 93 0.67 8.52 6.57
C ILE A 93 -0.70 7.97 6.96
N ALA A 94 -0.84 7.36 8.14
CA ALA A 94 -2.12 6.87 8.64
C ALA A 94 -3.13 8.02 8.80
N ASN A 95 -2.75 9.10 9.48
CA ASN A 95 -3.57 10.30 9.67
C ASN A 95 -4.00 10.94 8.33
N ALA A 96 -3.05 11.05 7.39
CA ALA A 96 -3.34 11.59 6.06
C ALA A 96 -4.29 10.68 5.28
N SER A 97 -4.17 9.36 5.43
CA SER A 97 -5.07 8.41 4.76
C SER A 97 -6.52 8.57 5.21
N ASP A 98 -6.72 8.85 6.49
CA ASP A 98 -8.06 9.10 7.06
C ASP A 98 -8.59 10.46 6.64
N THR A 99 -7.80 11.51 6.78
CA THR A 99 -8.19 12.87 6.39
C THR A 99 -8.50 12.98 4.90
N PHE A 100 -7.72 12.35 4.06
CA PHE A 100 -7.95 12.28 2.62
C PHE A 100 -9.05 11.31 2.24
N CYS A 101 -9.55 10.47 3.16
CA CYS A 101 -10.47 9.36 2.89
C CYS A 101 -9.93 8.46 1.77
N ALA A 102 -8.68 8.04 1.86
CA ALA A 102 -8.04 7.24 0.84
C ALA A 102 -8.71 5.87 0.66
N ASP A 103 -8.97 5.47 -0.58
CA ASP A 103 -9.42 4.11 -0.91
C ASP A 103 -8.25 3.13 -0.99
N LEU A 104 -7.05 3.65 -1.28
CA LEU A 104 -5.81 2.89 -1.45
C LEU A 104 -4.62 3.74 -1.01
N ILE A 105 -3.68 3.14 -0.31
CA ILE A 105 -2.36 3.72 -0.06
C ILE A 105 -1.35 2.94 -0.91
N ALA A 106 -0.62 3.63 -1.78
CA ALA A 106 0.40 3.03 -2.63
C ALA A 106 1.79 3.51 -2.22
N MET A 107 2.69 2.58 -1.88
CA MET A 107 4.03 2.93 -1.40
C MET A 107 5.09 1.91 -1.79
N GLY A 108 6.35 2.35 -1.84
CA GLY A 108 7.50 1.48 -2.05
C GLY A 108 7.79 0.65 -0.80
N THR A 109 8.32 -0.55 -1.00
CA THR A 109 8.76 -1.40 0.12
C THR A 109 10.04 -0.91 0.80
N HIS A 110 10.79 0.02 0.17
CA HIS A 110 12.05 0.59 0.67
C HIS A 110 12.07 2.08 0.39
N GLY A 111 12.69 2.86 1.28
CA GLY A 111 12.94 4.29 1.11
C GLY A 111 14.42 4.60 0.86
N ARG A 112 14.84 5.84 1.14
CA ARG A 112 16.21 6.37 0.93
C ARG A 112 17.33 5.51 1.55
N ARG A 113 17.05 4.74 2.61
CA ARG A 113 18.03 3.94 3.35
C ARG A 113 18.01 2.45 3.01
N GLY A 114 17.44 2.06 1.87
CA GLY A 114 17.15 0.69 1.47
C GLY A 114 18.23 -0.33 1.81
N VAL A 115 17.98 -1.15 2.81
CA VAL A 115 18.85 -2.24 3.23
C VAL A 115 18.09 -3.54 2.99
N SER A 116 18.67 -4.39 2.13
CA SER A 116 18.24 -5.78 1.88
C SER A 116 16.93 -6.00 1.11
N ARG A 117 17.00 -6.79 0.05
CA ARG A 117 15.92 -7.16 -0.89
C ARG A 117 14.77 -7.99 -0.27
N LEU A 118 14.86 -8.36 1.01
CA LEU A 118 13.95 -9.31 1.66
C LEU A 118 13.06 -8.68 2.74
N PHE A 119 13.27 -7.43 3.13
CA PHE A 119 12.53 -6.82 4.23
C PHE A 119 11.70 -5.63 3.77
N ILE A 120 10.49 -5.51 4.31
CA ILE A 120 9.65 -4.32 4.23
C ILE A 120 10.32 -3.24 5.09
N GLY A 121 10.47 -2.01 4.57
CA GLY A 121 11.06 -0.88 5.30
C GLY A 121 10.30 -0.52 6.57
N SER A 122 10.97 0.16 7.51
CA SER A 122 10.37 0.54 8.81
C SER A 122 9.09 1.37 8.65
N THR A 123 9.06 2.32 7.73
CA THR A 123 7.87 3.12 7.43
C THR A 123 6.73 2.25 6.91
N SER A 124 7.00 1.38 5.94
CA SER A 124 5.99 0.46 5.37
C SER A 124 5.45 -0.50 6.42
N HIS A 125 6.31 -0.99 7.31
CA HIS A 125 5.90 -1.84 8.44
C HIS A 125 5.02 -1.07 9.44
N SER A 126 5.38 0.18 9.75
CA SER A 126 4.56 1.02 10.65
C SER A 126 3.19 1.33 10.04
N VAL A 127 3.13 1.67 8.75
CA VAL A 127 1.86 1.91 8.05
C VAL A 127 0.99 0.66 8.06
N LEU A 128 1.57 -0.52 7.77
CA LEU A 128 0.85 -1.80 7.78
C LEU A 128 0.21 -2.09 9.15
N ALA A 129 0.85 -1.68 10.24
CA ALA A 129 0.35 -1.88 11.60
C ALA A 129 -0.73 -0.86 12.02
N LEU A 130 -0.79 0.31 11.38
CA LEU A 130 -1.64 1.43 11.81
C LEU A 130 -2.89 1.63 10.95
N VAL A 131 -2.94 1.08 9.73
CA VAL A 131 -4.05 1.34 8.79
C VAL A 131 -4.88 0.10 8.53
N GLU A 132 -6.19 0.30 8.38
CA GLU A 132 -7.13 -0.75 7.96
C GLU A 132 -7.50 -0.63 6.46
N ARG A 133 -6.84 0.26 5.74
CA ARG A 133 -7.09 0.50 4.32
C ARG A 133 -6.25 -0.42 3.44
N PRO A 134 -6.69 -0.73 2.22
CA PRO A 134 -5.87 -1.44 1.26
C PRO A 134 -4.50 -0.78 1.05
N LEU A 135 -3.44 -1.59 1.08
CA LEU A 135 -2.07 -1.17 0.86
C LEU A 135 -1.52 -1.82 -0.41
N LEU A 136 -1.01 -1.03 -1.31
CA LEU A 136 -0.27 -1.48 -2.49
C LEU A 136 1.21 -1.24 -2.27
N PHE A 137 1.98 -2.31 -2.20
CA PHE A 137 3.43 -2.24 -2.14
C PHE A 137 4.06 -2.55 -3.48
N ILE A 138 4.81 -1.60 -4.03
CA ILE A 138 5.63 -1.82 -5.22
C ILE A 138 7.02 -2.22 -4.77
N LYS A 139 7.44 -3.42 -5.16
CA LYS A 139 8.75 -3.98 -4.81
C LYS A 139 9.78 -3.68 -5.90
N GLY A 140 10.93 -3.19 -5.47
CA GLY A 140 12.06 -2.95 -6.38
C GLY A 140 12.06 -1.56 -7.01
N THR A 141 12.93 -1.39 -7.99
CA THR A 141 13.17 -0.13 -8.69
C THR A 141 12.54 -0.10 -10.09
N GLN A 142 12.03 -1.22 -10.52
CA GLN A 142 11.31 -1.37 -11.79
C GLN A 142 9.91 -1.88 -11.47
N TYR A 143 8.90 -1.21 -12.00
CA TYR A 143 7.54 -1.71 -12.01
C TYR A 143 7.30 -2.49 -13.31
N PRO A 144 6.32 -3.40 -13.35
CA PRO A 144 5.98 -4.13 -14.57
C PRO A 144 5.67 -3.17 -15.72
N GLU A 145 5.99 -3.57 -16.95
CA GLU A 145 5.57 -2.84 -18.13
C GLU A 145 4.07 -2.52 -18.04
N PRO A 146 3.66 -1.30 -18.44
CA PRO A 146 2.26 -0.92 -18.42
C PRO A 146 1.43 -1.91 -19.26
N THR A 147 0.58 -2.68 -18.57
CA THR A 147 -0.36 -3.60 -19.20
C THR A 147 -1.77 -3.07 -19.06
N GLU A 148 -2.61 -3.28 -20.05
CA GLU A 148 -4.01 -2.89 -19.98
C GLU A 148 -4.73 -3.61 -18.84
N ASN A 149 -4.49 -4.91 -18.72
CA ASN A 149 -5.08 -5.75 -17.69
C ASN A 149 -4.01 -6.32 -16.75
N LEU A 150 -4.26 -6.27 -15.46
CA LEU A 150 -3.40 -6.90 -14.47
C LEU A 150 -3.81 -8.34 -14.23
N HIS A 151 -2.81 -9.19 -14.01
CA HIS A 151 -2.99 -10.52 -13.47
C HIS A 151 -2.87 -10.45 -11.96
N ILE A 152 -3.92 -10.85 -11.25
CA ILE A 152 -4.03 -10.75 -9.81
C ILE A 152 -4.02 -12.15 -9.21
N THR A 153 -3.14 -12.41 -8.25
CA THR A 153 -3.22 -13.60 -7.42
C THR A 153 -3.80 -13.21 -6.06
N LEU A 154 -5.02 -13.65 -5.78
CA LEU A 154 -5.70 -13.43 -4.51
C LEU A 154 -5.41 -14.60 -3.56
N ALA A 155 -4.55 -14.36 -2.57
CA ALA A 155 -4.30 -15.33 -1.51
C ALA A 155 -5.38 -15.21 -0.42
N VAL A 156 -6.03 -16.33 -0.10
CA VAL A 156 -7.07 -16.40 0.92
C VAL A 156 -6.77 -17.48 1.96
N ASP A 157 -7.13 -17.19 3.20
CA ASP A 157 -6.94 -18.10 4.34
C ASP A 157 -8.26 -18.37 5.10
N GLY A 158 -9.41 -18.01 4.49
CA GLY A 158 -10.73 -18.09 5.10
C GLY A 158 -11.04 -16.99 6.11
N SER A 159 -10.15 -16.02 6.31
CA SER A 159 -10.38 -14.89 7.19
C SER A 159 -11.25 -13.81 6.53
N LYS A 160 -11.75 -12.88 7.36
CA LYS A 160 -12.45 -11.67 6.89
C LYS A 160 -11.57 -10.81 5.95
N PHE A 161 -10.26 -10.94 6.02
CA PHE A 161 -9.34 -10.15 5.21
C PHE A 161 -9.30 -10.63 3.75
N GLY A 162 -9.40 -11.95 3.51
CA GLY A 162 -9.55 -12.49 2.15
C GLY A 162 -10.81 -11.98 1.47
N SER A 163 -11.95 -11.99 2.18
CA SER A 163 -13.21 -11.41 1.68
C SER A 163 -13.11 -9.91 1.44
N ALA A 164 -12.42 -9.17 2.31
CA ALA A 164 -12.19 -7.73 2.12
C ALA A 164 -11.34 -7.44 0.88
N ALA A 165 -10.30 -8.25 0.64
CA ALA A 165 -9.44 -8.13 -0.53
C ALA A 165 -10.23 -8.42 -1.83
N ALA A 166 -11.05 -9.47 -1.86
CA ALA A 166 -11.93 -9.77 -2.99
C ALA A 166 -12.89 -8.61 -3.29
N LYS A 167 -13.57 -8.08 -2.27
CA LYS A 167 -14.45 -6.91 -2.40
C LYS A 167 -13.71 -5.67 -2.91
N PHE A 168 -12.47 -5.47 -2.47
CA PHE A 168 -11.64 -4.36 -2.96
C PHE A 168 -11.32 -4.52 -4.44
N ILE A 169 -10.93 -5.71 -4.91
CA ILE A 169 -10.66 -5.99 -6.32
C ILE A 169 -11.91 -5.69 -7.18
N VAL A 170 -13.08 -6.18 -6.77
CA VAL A 170 -14.33 -5.94 -7.51
C VAL A 170 -14.69 -4.45 -7.54
N ARG A 171 -14.64 -3.77 -6.40
CA ARG A 171 -14.98 -2.34 -6.29
C ARG A 171 -14.01 -1.44 -7.04
N SER A 172 -12.74 -1.83 -7.11
CA SER A 172 -11.68 -1.07 -7.76
C SER A 172 -11.27 -1.66 -9.12
N ARG A 173 -12.19 -2.37 -9.77
CA ARG A 173 -11.97 -3.06 -11.05
C ARG A 173 -11.25 -2.21 -12.07
N ASP A 174 -11.67 -0.96 -12.25
CA ASP A 174 -11.10 -0.04 -13.23
C ASP A 174 -9.59 0.21 -13.00
N PHE A 175 -9.13 0.14 -11.75
CA PHE A 175 -7.72 0.24 -11.42
C PHE A 175 -6.91 -0.97 -11.89
N PHE A 176 -7.51 -2.15 -11.93
CA PHE A 176 -6.85 -3.38 -12.35
C PHE A 176 -6.94 -3.64 -13.85
N GLY A 177 -7.81 -2.92 -14.56
CA GLY A 177 -8.04 -3.03 -16.01
C GLY A 177 -9.45 -3.48 -16.34
N PRO A 178 -9.88 -3.34 -17.61
CA PRO A 178 -11.23 -3.70 -18.05
C PRO A 178 -11.53 -5.19 -17.89
N CYS A 179 -10.52 -6.05 -18.04
CA CYS A 179 -10.64 -7.51 -17.95
C CYS A 179 -9.48 -8.12 -17.16
N PRO A 180 -9.33 -7.79 -15.85
CA PRO A 180 -8.25 -8.38 -15.04
C PRO A 180 -8.49 -9.88 -14.86
N THR A 181 -7.41 -10.66 -14.88
CA THR A 181 -7.44 -12.08 -14.53
C THR A 181 -7.20 -12.23 -13.04
N VAL A 182 -8.01 -13.03 -12.36
CA VAL A 182 -7.87 -13.27 -10.92
C VAL A 182 -7.73 -14.75 -10.65
N ASP A 183 -6.57 -15.15 -10.11
CA ASP A 183 -6.34 -16.49 -9.59
C ASP A 183 -6.54 -16.47 -8.08
N VAL A 184 -7.36 -17.36 -7.56
CA VAL A 184 -7.56 -17.51 -6.12
C VAL A 184 -6.70 -18.65 -5.60
N VAL A 185 -5.85 -18.36 -4.63
CA VAL A 185 -4.91 -19.33 -4.04
C VAL A 185 -5.19 -19.43 -2.55
N SER A 186 -5.40 -20.66 -2.07
CA SER A 186 -5.44 -20.98 -0.65
C SER A 186 -4.33 -21.96 -0.29
N VAL A 187 -3.55 -21.62 0.73
CA VAL A 187 -2.50 -22.51 1.25
C VAL A 187 -3.10 -23.27 2.42
N LEU A 188 -3.28 -24.57 2.22
CA LEU A 188 -3.69 -25.46 3.30
C LEU A 188 -2.50 -25.70 4.23
N PRO A 189 -2.71 -25.67 5.56
CA PRO A 189 -1.66 -26.07 6.50
C PRO A 189 -1.25 -27.52 6.26
N ASP A 190 0.02 -27.82 6.50
CA ASP A 190 0.52 -29.20 6.51
C ASP A 190 -0.18 -29.97 7.63
N MET A 191 -1.22 -30.71 7.24
CA MET A 191 -2.11 -31.41 8.15
C MET A 191 -1.39 -32.55 8.89
N GLU A 192 -0.42 -33.24 8.28
CA GLU A 192 0.35 -34.28 8.94
C GLU A 192 1.16 -33.72 10.12
N ARG A 193 1.82 -32.60 9.91
CA ARG A 193 2.61 -31.93 10.95
C ARG A 193 1.74 -31.33 12.05
N TRP A 194 0.55 -30.82 11.71
CA TRP A 194 -0.40 -30.28 12.69
C TRP A 194 -1.02 -31.39 13.56
N LEU A 195 -1.39 -32.52 12.97
CA LEU A 195 -1.99 -33.66 13.66
C LEU A 195 -1.01 -34.40 14.59
N THR A 196 0.26 -34.49 14.18
CA THR A 196 1.32 -35.04 15.03
C THR A 196 1.48 -34.27 16.35
N ASN A 197 1.20 -32.97 16.31
CA ASN A 197 1.33 -32.10 17.48
C ASN A 197 0.04 -31.98 18.34
N HIS A 198 -1.13 -32.43 17.87
CA HIS A 198 -2.42 -32.15 18.54
C HIS A 198 -3.28 -33.38 18.86
N SER A 199 -2.79 -34.61 18.64
CA SER A 199 -3.44 -35.88 19.03
C SER A 199 -4.95 -35.98 18.70
N VAL A 200 -5.41 -35.48 17.56
CA VAL A 200 -6.83 -35.48 17.15
C VAL A 200 -7.05 -36.41 15.97
N GLY A 201 -8.14 -37.14 15.96
CA GLY A 201 -8.46 -38.14 14.93
C GLY A 201 -8.55 -37.53 13.51
N PHE A 202 -7.84 -38.16 12.59
CA PHE A 202 -7.50 -37.68 11.26
C PHE A 202 -8.70 -37.42 10.35
N GLU A 203 -9.66 -38.32 10.29
CA GLU A 203 -10.69 -38.33 9.25
C GLU A 203 -11.75 -37.22 9.41
N SER A 204 -12.13 -36.87 10.63
CA SER A 204 -13.20 -35.91 10.87
C SER A 204 -12.79 -34.45 10.64
N ILE A 205 -11.50 -34.14 10.72
CA ILE A 205 -10.97 -32.76 10.56
C ILE A 205 -10.75 -32.43 9.09
N VAL A 206 -10.22 -33.36 8.30
CA VAL A 206 -9.93 -33.16 6.88
C VAL A 206 -11.23 -32.89 6.10
N VAL A 207 -12.28 -33.65 6.35
CA VAL A 207 -13.59 -33.47 5.68
C VAL A 207 -14.21 -32.13 6.04
N LYS A 208 -14.29 -31.79 7.33
CA LYS A 208 -14.89 -30.52 7.77
C LYS A 208 -14.14 -29.28 7.29
N THR A 209 -12.80 -29.36 7.23
CA THR A 209 -12.00 -28.23 6.75
C THR A 209 -12.18 -28.05 5.25
N ARG A 210 -12.19 -29.13 4.47
CA ARG A 210 -12.37 -29.10 3.02
C ARG A 210 -13.75 -28.57 2.62
N ASP A 211 -14.80 -29.02 3.29
CA ASP A 211 -16.17 -28.59 3.02
C ASP A 211 -16.35 -27.11 3.34
N ARG A 212 -15.84 -26.67 4.49
CA ARG A 212 -15.88 -25.26 4.88
C ARG A 212 -15.15 -24.34 3.88
N TRP A 213 -13.97 -24.76 3.39
CA TRP A 213 -13.22 -24.00 2.40
C TRP A 213 -13.97 -23.91 1.06
N ASN A 214 -14.61 -24.99 0.62
CA ASN A 214 -15.42 -25.01 -0.59
C ASN A 214 -16.64 -24.08 -0.45
N GLU A 215 -17.33 -24.08 0.68
CA GLU A 215 -18.44 -23.19 0.96
C GLU A 215 -18.03 -21.71 1.00
N GLU A 216 -16.90 -21.40 1.63
CA GLU A 216 -16.35 -20.04 1.68
C GLU A 216 -15.89 -19.57 0.29
N ALA A 217 -15.25 -20.42 -0.50
CA ALA A 217 -14.88 -20.12 -1.89
C ALA A 217 -16.12 -19.85 -2.75
N ASP A 218 -17.17 -20.67 -2.67
CA ASP A 218 -18.41 -20.47 -3.39
C ASP A 218 -19.17 -19.22 -2.96
N ALA A 219 -19.05 -18.81 -1.71
CA ALA A 219 -19.64 -17.57 -1.20
C ALA A 219 -18.95 -16.30 -1.70
N LEU A 220 -17.66 -16.38 -2.06
CA LEU A 220 -16.90 -15.26 -2.64
C LEU A 220 -17.24 -15.00 -4.12
N TRP A 221 -17.82 -16.01 -4.82
CA TRP A 221 -18.18 -15.93 -6.23
C TRP A 221 -19.66 -15.57 -6.50
N LYS A 222 -20.49 -15.49 -5.48
CA LYS A 222 -21.90 -15.03 -5.52
C LYS A 222 -22.02 -13.56 -5.14
#